data_f647a792d0d33e6f101db0561a696b97
#
_entry.id   f647a792d0d33e6f101db0561a696b97
#
_cell.length_a   1.000
_cell.length_b   1.000
_cell.length_c   1.000
_cell.angle_alpha   90.00
_cell.angle_beta   90.00
_cell.angle_gamma   90.00
#
_symmetry.space_group_name_H-M   'P 1'
#
loop_
_entity.id
_entity.type
_entity.pdbx_description
1 polymer ?
#
loop_
_entity_poly.entity_id
_entity_poly.type
_entity_poly.pdbx_seq_one_letter_code
_entity_poly.pdbx_strand_id
1 'polypeptide(L)'
;LVAAIIITFAVNKKTVQNISVRKLVHSESWLVVLVVVSVSIALMLTGPMATLLGNATAKKYKLSDETIAAANTQAQDLYSEAVTMLQNNEDNLPISGTKKLNVFGWGSTQPILGGSGSGSMSNEHPMASILSGLKQAGFETNSELTDLYTAYRTDRPVLNMFQQDWTLPEVPADQYSDSLISDAKSFSDEAVVVIPRFGGENADL
;
A
#
# COMPACT_ATOMS: atom_id res chain seq x y z
N LEU A 1 13.58 35.81 8.79
CA LEU A 1 14.83 35.81 9.53
C LEU A 1 15.97 36.45 8.69
N VAL A 2 16.32 35.85 7.53
CA VAL A 2 17.43 36.33 6.67
C VAL A 2 17.31 37.81 6.32
N ALA A 3 16.11 38.26 5.91
CA ALA A 3 15.84 39.67 5.62
C ALA A 3 16.12 40.60 6.81
N ALA A 4 15.69 40.22 8.03
CA ALA A 4 15.95 41.02 9.24
C ALA A 4 17.44 41.10 9.57
N ILE A 5 18.16 40.01 9.36
CA ILE A 5 19.64 39.99 9.52
C ILE A 5 20.27 40.94 8.51
N ILE A 6 19.91 40.87 7.22
CA ILE A 6 20.41 41.78 6.18
C ILE A 6 20.10 43.23 6.53
N ILE A 7 18.88 43.54 6.97
CA ILE A 7 18.48 44.90 7.38
C ILE A 7 19.35 45.35 8.59
N THR A 8 19.61 44.48 9.56
CA THR A 8 20.43 44.81 10.73
C THR A 8 21.84 45.23 10.32
N PHE A 9 22.45 44.56 9.35
CA PHE A 9 23.78 44.92 8.86
C PHE A 9 23.77 46.12 7.89
N ALA A 10 22.75 46.23 7.04
CA ALA A 10 22.63 47.29 6.05
C ALA A 10 22.31 48.66 6.69
N VAL A 11 21.41 48.64 7.70
CA VAL A 11 20.97 49.86 8.42
C VAL A 11 21.92 50.14 9.58
N ASN A 12 23.09 50.71 9.28
CA ASN A 12 24.11 51.03 10.25
C ASN A 12 24.38 52.55 10.32
N LYS A 13 25.32 52.98 11.16
CA LYS A 13 25.65 54.42 11.36
C LYS A 13 26.11 55.14 10.07
N LYS A 14 26.68 54.39 9.11
CA LYS A 14 27.15 54.98 7.85
C LYS A 14 26.00 55.17 6.86
N THR A 15 25.00 54.29 6.86
CA THR A 15 23.85 54.34 5.94
C THR A 15 22.69 55.13 6.47
N VAL A 16 22.45 55.10 7.80
CA VAL A 16 21.36 55.86 8.46
C VAL A 16 21.96 56.60 9.65
N GLN A 17 22.21 57.88 9.52
CA GLN A 17 22.82 58.70 10.55
C GLN A 17 21.89 58.94 11.75
N ASN A 18 20.57 59.09 11.50
CA ASN A 18 19.61 59.30 12.57
C ASN A 18 19.46 58.06 13.43
N ILE A 19 19.81 58.15 14.71
CA ILE A 19 19.82 57.06 15.66
C ILE A 19 18.40 56.52 15.95
N SER A 20 17.40 57.40 15.98
CA SER A 20 16.01 57.03 16.29
C SER A 20 15.43 56.24 15.12
N VAL A 21 15.66 56.65 13.87
CA VAL A 21 15.24 55.95 12.67
C VAL A 21 15.90 54.55 12.58
N ARG A 22 17.20 54.47 12.86
CA ARG A 22 17.94 53.21 12.86
C ARG A 22 17.39 52.23 13.90
N LYS A 23 17.13 52.71 15.13
CA LYS A 23 16.53 51.89 16.18
C LYS A 23 15.13 51.41 15.81
N LEU A 24 14.33 52.29 15.21
CA LEU A 24 12.97 51.95 14.75
C LEU A 24 13.01 50.85 13.71
N VAL A 25 13.81 51.01 12.66
CA VAL A 25 13.90 49.99 11.58
C VAL A 25 14.36 48.66 12.11
N HIS A 26 15.35 48.64 13.04
CA HIS A 26 15.80 47.40 13.64
C HIS A 26 14.68 46.75 14.50
N SER A 27 14.01 47.54 15.37
CA SER A 27 12.96 46.99 16.22
C SER A 27 11.77 46.47 15.42
N GLU A 28 11.33 47.17 14.38
CA GLU A 28 10.26 46.74 13.49
C GLU A 28 10.64 45.45 12.73
N SER A 29 11.88 45.39 12.21
CA SER A 29 12.34 44.19 11.49
C SER A 29 12.34 42.95 12.37
N TRP A 30 12.76 43.07 13.63
CA TRP A 30 12.77 41.96 14.57
C TRP A 30 11.37 41.62 15.12
N LEU A 31 10.50 42.64 15.26
CA LEU A 31 9.10 42.43 15.61
C LEU A 31 8.37 41.61 14.53
N VAL A 32 8.57 41.94 13.26
CA VAL A 32 8.02 41.16 12.14
C VAL A 32 8.51 39.72 12.18
N VAL A 33 9.81 39.49 12.43
CA VAL A 33 10.34 38.14 12.57
C VAL A 33 9.66 37.38 13.70
N LEU A 34 9.51 38.04 14.86
CA LEU A 34 8.85 37.42 16.03
C LEU A 34 7.41 37.04 15.73
N VAL A 35 6.65 37.93 15.07
CA VAL A 35 5.27 37.64 14.69
C VAL A 35 5.18 36.47 13.70
N VAL A 36 6.00 36.50 12.64
CA VAL A 36 6.01 35.43 11.63
C VAL A 36 6.38 34.08 12.26
N VAL A 37 7.41 34.05 13.09
CA VAL A 37 7.81 32.80 13.78
C VAL A 37 6.70 32.31 14.72
N SER A 38 6.09 33.20 15.48
CA SER A 38 4.98 32.82 16.39
C SER A 38 3.78 32.27 15.65
N VAL A 39 3.38 32.91 14.55
CA VAL A 39 2.28 32.43 13.69
C VAL A 39 2.64 31.09 13.06
N SER A 40 3.86 30.93 12.58
CA SER A 40 4.32 29.66 11.99
C SER A 40 4.29 28.52 13.03
N ILE A 41 4.76 28.77 14.24
CA ILE A 41 4.67 27.80 15.34
C ILE A 41 3.23 27.47 15.69
N ALA A 42 2.36 28.50 15.78
CA ALA A 42 0.94 28.28 16.05
C ALA A 42 0.27 27.40 14.98
N LEU A 43 0.55 27.68 13.70
CA LEU A 43 0.03 26.85 12.58
C LEU A 43 0.57 25.43 12.62
N MET A 44 1.84 25.23 12.99
CA MET A 44 2.42 23.89 13.13
C MET A 44 1.78 23.11 14.30
N LEU A 45 1.44 23.79 15.40
CA LEU A 45 0.91 23.14 16.61
C LEU A 45 -0.61 22.96 16.59
N THR A 46 -1.35 23.70 15.78
CA THR A 46 -2.82 23.70 15.80
C THR A 46 -3.47 23.36 14.45
N GLY A 47 -2.70 23.35 13.38
CA GLY A 47 -3.22 23.13 12.02
C GLY A 47 -3.06 21.68 11.53
N PRO A 48 -3.35 21.43 10.24
CA PRO A 48 -3.18 20.12 9.61
C PRO A 48 -1.76 19.53 9.79
N MET A 49 -0.74 20.37 9.91
CA MET A 49 0.64 19.95 10.17
C MET A 49 0.78 19.29 11.56
N ALA A 50 0.03 19.77 12.56
CA ALA A 50 0.03 19.13 13.89
C ALA A 50 -0.53 17.70 13.83
N THR A 51 -1.56 17.47 13.02
CA THR A 51 -2.13 16.13 12.80
C THR A 51 -1.11 15.23 12.10
N LEU A 52 -0.45 15.71 11.06
CA LEU A 52 0.59 14.95 10.34
C LEU A 52 1.76 14.61 11.27
N LEU A 53 2.22 15.59 12.05
CA LEU A 53 3.32 15.38 13.01
C LEU A 53 2.91 14.43 14.13
N GLY A 54 1.69 14.56 14.63
CA GLY A 54 1.09 13.68 15.62
C GLY A 54 1.02 12.24 15.11
N ASN A 55 0.54 12.03 13.90
CA ASN A 55 0.48 10.71 13.27
C ASN A 55 1.87 10.12 13.02
N ALA A 56 2.84 10.94 12.58
CA ALA A 56 4.21 10.49 12.33
C ALA A 56 4.96 10.11 13.62
N THR A 57 4.63 10.75 14.75
CA THR A 57 5.26 10.52 16.06
C THR A 57 4.43 9.65 16.99
N ALA A 58 3.20 9.32 16.61
CA ALA A 58 2.32 8.46 17.41
C ALA A 58 2.97 7.10 17.65
N LYS A 59 2.91 6.63 18.88
CA LYS A 59 3.30 5.25 19.19
C LYS A 59 2.38 4.32 18.39
N LYS A 60 2.95 3.43 17.62
CA LYS A 60 2.19 2.34 17.00
C LYS A 60 1.62 1.48 18.12
N TYR A 61 0.32 1.57 18.32
CA TYR A 61 -0.36 0.69 19.26
C TYR A 61 -0.50 -0.69 18.62
N LYS A 62 -0.04 -1.70 19.34
CA LYS A 62 -0.24 -3.09 18.92
C LYS A 62 -1.62 -3.53 19.41
N LEU A 63 -2.44 -4.02 18.48
CA LEU A 63 -3.72 -4.62 18.85
C LEU A 63 -3.46 -5.88 19.69
N SER A 64 -4.36 -6.18 20.62
CA SER A 64 -4.28 -7.45 21.36
C SER A 64 -4.54 -8.62 20.42
N ASP A 65 -3.97 -9.78 20.75
CA ASP A 65 -4.17 -11.01 19.97
C ASP A 65 -5.66 -11.41 19.92
N GLU A 66 -6.40 -11.12 20.99
CA GLU A 66 -7.85 -11.33 21.04
C GLU A 66 -8.60 -10.44 20.05
N THR A 67 -8.22 -9.17 19.95
CA THR A 67 -8.81 -8.23 18.98
C THR A 67 -8.51 -8.66 17.54
N ILE A 68 -7.30 -9.14 17.28
CA ILE A 68 -6.90 -9.65 15.97
C ILE A 68 -7.70 -10.90 15.61
N ALA A 69 -7.84 -11.82 16.55
CA ALA A 69 -8.63 -13.05 16.35
C ALA A 69 -10.11 -12.74 16.09
N ALA A 70 -10.71 -11.82 16.84
CA ALA A 70 -12.09 -11.40 16.64
C ALA A 70 -12.28 -10.74 15.26
N ALA A 71 -11.35 -9.87 14.85
CA ALA A 71 -11.37 -9.24 13.52
C ALA A 71 -11.26 -10.28 12.39
N ASN A 72 -10.39 -11.28 12.55
CA ASN A 72 -10.25 -12.36 11.57
C ASN A 72 -11.52 -13.20 11.46
N THR A 73 -12.16 -13.55 12.58
CA THR A 73 -13.45 -14.25 12.54
C THR A 73 -14.52 -13.43 11.84
N GLN A 74 -14.64 -12.15 12.18
CA GLN A 74 -15.58 -11.25 11.52
C GLN A 74 -15.31 -11.15 10.00
N ALA A 75 -14.04 -11.08 9.61
CA ALA A 75 -13.67 -11.04 8.20
C ALA A 75 -14.06 -12.34 7.47
N GLN A 76 -13.85 -13.51 8.09
CA GLN A 76 -14.26 -14.79 7.52
C GLN A 76 -15.78 -14.87 7.32
N ASP A 77 -16.56 -14.44 8.31
CA ASP A 77 -18.01 -14.40 8.23
C ASP A 77 -18.48 -13.49 7.08
N LEU A 78 -17.89 -12.28 6.97
CA LEU A 78 -18.20 -11.35 5.89
C LEU A 78 -17.83 -11.92 4.52
N TYR A 79 -16.68 -12.57 4.39
CA TYR A 79 -16.26 -13.19 3.14
C TYR A 79 -17.16 -14.35 2.74
N SER A 80 -17.62 -15.16 3.68
CA SER A 80 -18.51 -16.28 3.40
C SER A 80 -19.86 -15.85 2.82
N GLU A 81 -20.31 -14.65 3.18
CA GLU A 81 -21.55 -14.06 2.64
C GLU A 81 -21.33 -13.24 1.36
N ALA A 82 -20.13 -12.62 1.21
CA ALA A 82 -19.82 -11.71 0.12
C ALA A 82 -19.39 -12.44 -1.17
N VAL A 83 -18.84 -13.65 -1.06
CA VAL A 83 -18.40 -14.42 -2.23
C VAL A 83 -19.61 -14.87 -3.03
N THR A 84 -19.70 -14.39 -4.26
CA THR A 84 -20.80 -14.69 -5.16
C THR A 84 -20.35 -15.62 -6.28
N MET A 85 -20.97 -16.77 -6.40
CA MET A 85 -20.78 -17.67 -7.52
C MET A 85 -21.58 -17.16 -8.73
N LEU A 86 -20.86 -16.70 -9.75
CA LEU A 86 -21.49 -16.15 -10.96
C LEU A 86 -21.94 -17.23 -11.94
N GLN A 87 -21.24 -18.37 -11.96
CA GLN A 87 -21.50 -19.46 -12.85
C GLN A 87 -20.95 -20.77 -12.27
N ASN A 88 -21.71 -21.85 -12.43
CA ASN A 88 -21.29 -23.21 -12.10
C ASN A 88 -21.83 -24.16 -13.17
N ASN A 89 -21.07 -24.33 -14.25
CA ASN A 89 -21.41 -25.22 -15.32
C ASN A 89 -21.12 -26.66 -14.90
N GLU A 90 -22.01 -27.58 -15.27
CA GLU A 90 -21.84 -29.02 -15.04
C GLU A 90 -21.61 -29.40 -13.57
N ASP A 91 -22.04 -28.55 -12.64
CA ASP A 91 -21.87 -28.75 -11.18
C ASP A 91 -20.42 -29.03 -10.75
N ASN A 92 -19.46 -28.36 -11.39
CA ASN A 92 -18.03 -28.50 -11.06
C ASN A 92 -17.67 -28.00 -9.67
N LEU A 93 -18.50 -27.17 -9.06
CA LEU A 93 -18.32 -26.70 -7.67
C LEU A 93 -19.45 -27.23 -6.78
N PRO A 94 -19.15 -27.63 -5.55
CA PRO A 94 -17.82 -27.69 -4.92
C PRO A 94 -16.93 -28.79 -5.54
N ILE A 95 -15.61 -28.50 -5.63
CA ILE A 95 -14.65 -29.49 -6.13
C ILE A 95 -14.69 -30.73 -5.22
N SER A 96 -14.95 -31.87 -5.82
CA SER A 96 -15.04 -33.16 -5.12
C SER A 96 -14.06 -34.15 -5.72
N GLY A 97 -13.51 -35.03 -4.88
CA GLY A 97 -12.66 -36.14 -5.33
C GLY A 97 -11.17 -35.81 -5.41
N THR A 98 -10.75 -34.69 -5.97
CA THR A 98 -9.34 -34.33 -6.02
C THR A 98 -8.92 -33.47 -4.83
N LYS A 99 -7.66 -33.62 -4.42
CA LYS A 99 -7.01 -32.75 -3.45
C LYS A 99 -5.86 -31.96 -4.07
N LYS A 100 -5.67 -32.08 -5.40
CA LYS A 100 -4.63 -31.41 -6.15
C LYS A 100 -5.22 -30.38 -7.09
N LEU A 101 -4.63 -29.19 -7.10
CA LEU A 101 -5.06 -28.08 -7.96
C LEU A 101 -3.85 -27.42 -8.65
N ASN A 102 -3.96 -27.24 -9.94
CA ASN A 102 -3.11 -26.32 -10.66
C ASN A 102 -3.62 -24.88 -10.42
N VAL A 103 -2.78 -23.99 -9.92
CA VAL A 103 -3.17 -22.59 -9.69
C VAL A 103 -2.41 -21.69 -10.65
N PHE A 104 -3.13 -21.15 -11.62
CA PHE A 104 -2.58 -20.27 -12.65
C PHE A 104 -2.83 -18.80 -12.30
N GLY A 105 -1.95 -17.93 -12.77
CA GLY A 105 -1.98 -16.48 -12.60
C GLY A 105 -1.15 -15.99 -11.43
N TRP A 106 -0.33 -14.98 -11.68
CA TRP A 106 0.60 -14.42 -10.69
C TRP A 106 -0.10 -13.81 -9.46
N GLY A 107 -1.39 -13.44 -9.59
CA GLY A 107 -2.20 -13.01 -8.46
C GLY A 107 -2.35 -14.04 -7.35
N SER A 108 -2.06 -15.32 -7.63
CA SER A 108 -2.05 -16.39 -6.63
C SER A 108 -0.91 -16.25 -5.62
N THR A 109 0.27 -15.81 -6.07
CA THR A 109 1.48 -15.65 -5.25
C THR A 109 1.62 -14.25 -4.68
N GLN A 110 1.14 -13.25 -5.41
CA GLN A 110 1.21 -11.84 -4.99
C GLN A 110 -0.13 -11.14 -5.26
N PRO A 111 -1.15 -11.40 -4.45
CA PRO A 111 -2.45 -10.78 -4.61
C PRO A 111 -2.35 -9.26 -4.48
N ILE A 112 -3.21 -8.55 -5.19
CA ILE A 112 -3.36 -7.11 -5.02
C ILE A 112 -4.26 -6.88 -3.81
N LEU A 113 -3.72 -6.21 -2.82
CA LEU A 113 -4.38 -5.95 -1.56
C LEU A 113 -4.80 -4.49 -1.51
N GLY A 114 -6.10 -4.27 -1.55
CA GLY A 114 -6.67 -2.93 -1.62
C GLY A 114 -6.54 -2.28 -3.00
N GLY A 115 -6.81 -0.99 -3.06
CA GLY A 115 -6.67 -0.16 -4.25
C GLY A 115 -5.48 0.78 -4.18
N SER A 116 -5.39 1.71 -5.13
CA SER A 116 -4.46 2.84 -5.08
C SER A 116 -4.99 3.95 -4.14
N GLY A 117 -4.12 4.90 -3.83
CA GLY A 117 -4.47 6.04 -3.00
C GLY A 117 -4.78 5.66 -1.57
N SER A 118 -5.88 6.20 -1.04
CA SER A 118 -6.33 5.93 0.34
C SER A 118 -6.76 4.49 0.59
N GLY A 119 -7.04 3.73 -0.47
CA GLY A 119 -7.42 2.32 -0.40
C GLY A 119 -6.24 1.35 -0.31
N SER A 120 -5.00 1.84 -0.37
CA SER A 120 -3.83 0.95 -0.27
C SER A 120 -3.72 0.35 1.13
N MET A 121 -3.45 -0.95 1.19
CA MET A 121 -3.33 -1.69 2.45
C MET A 121 -1.86 -1.84 2.86
N SER A 122 -1.64 -1.86 4.17
CA SER A 122 -0.33 -2.12 4.75
C SER A 122 -0.01 -3.62 4.74
N ASN A 123 1.22 -3.96 4.35
CA ASN A 123 1.74 -5.33 4.43
C ASN A 123 2.24 -5.70 5.86
N GLU A 124 2.02 -4.84 6.84
CA GLU A 124 2.52 -5.05 8.22
C GLU A 124 1.75 -6.15 8.98
N HIS A 125 0.61 -6.56 8.47
CA HIS A 125 -0.21 -7.61 9.07
C HIS A 125 -0.20 -8.87 8.20
N PRO A 126 -0.13 -10.07 8.82
CA PRO A 126 -0.24 -11.31 8.09
C PRO A 126 -1.62 -11.42 7.43
N MET A 127 -1.61 -11.72 6.15
CA MET A 127 -2.82 -11.91 5.37
C MET A 127 -2.87 -13.31 4.79
N ALA A 128 -4.06 -13.88 4.72
CA ALA A 128 -4.26 -15.14 4.04
C ALA A 128 -4.09 -14.93 2.52
N SER A 129 -3.20 -15.69 1.90
CA SER A 129 -3.11 -15.77 0.45
C SER A 129 -4.05 -16.85 -0.09
N ILE A 130 -4.36 -16.78 -1.40
CA ILE A 130 -5.14 -17.82 -2.08
C ILE A 130 -4.49 -19.20 -1.87
N LEU A 131 -3.17 -19.30 -2.05
CA LEU A 131 -2.45 -20.55 -1.85
C LEU A 131 -2.53 -21.05 -0.41
N SER A 132 -2.42 -20.15 0.59
CA SER A 132 -2.55 -20.54 1.99
C SER A 132 -3.97 -20.97 2.33
N GLY A 133 -4.98 -20.32 1.77
CA GLY A 133 -6.38 -20.70 1.94
C GLY A 133 -6.69 -22.07 1.34
N LEU A 134 -6.22 -22.34 0.13
CA LEU A 134 -6.37 -23.66 -0.51
C LEU A 134 -5.69 -24.76 0.31
N LYS A 135 -4.48 -24.50 0.82
CA LYS A 135 -3.77 -25.44 1.70
C LYS A 135 -4.54 -25.71 2.99
N GLN A 136 -5.12 -24.68 3.61
CA GLN A 136 -5.96 -24.85 4.81
C GLN A 136 -7.23 -25.65 4.51
N ALA A 137 -7.79 -25.52 3.33
CA ALA A 137 -8.91 -26.33 2.85
C ALA A 137 -8.52 -27.76 2.47
N GLY A 138 -7.23 -28.12 2.59
CA GLY A 138 -6.73 -29.47 2.36
C GLY A 138 -6.33 -29.77 0.93
N PHE A 139 -6.16 -28.74 0.09
CA PHE A 139 -5.64 -28.89 -1.26
C PHE A 139 -4.11 -28.80 -1.30
N GLU A 140 -3.52 -29.58 -2.18
CA GLU A 140 -2.13 -29.48 -2.63
C GLU A 140 -2.09 -28.67 -3.92
N THR A 141 -1.21 -27.69 -4.01
CA THR A 141 -1.05 -26.86 -5.21
C THR A 141 0.26 -27.16 -5.91
N ASN A 142 0.28 -27.03 -7.24
CA ASN A 142 1.46 -27.28 -8.06
C ASN A 142 2.58 -26.28 -7.72
N SER A 143 3.71 -26.78 -7.21
CA SER A 143 4.84 -25.96 -6.79
C SER A 143 5.58 -25.31 -7.97
N GLU A 144 5.67 -25.96 -9.12
CA GLU A 144 6.38 -25.41 -10.29
C GLU A 144 5.67 -24.18 -10.84
N LEU A 145 4.33 -24.19 -10.87
CA LEU A 145 3.55 -23.00 -11.21
C LEU A 145 3.75 -21.89 -10.17
N THR A 146 3.76 -22.23 -8.89
CA THR A 146 4.02 -21.27 -7.81
C THR A 146 5.40 -20.64 -7.95
N ASP A 147 6.42 -21.42 -8.28
CA ASP A 147 7.80 -20.95 -8.46
C ASP A 147 7.91 -20.03 -9.68
N LEU A 148 7.27 -20.38 -10.80
CA LEU A 148 7.20 -19.53 -11.99
C LEU A 148 6.64 -18.14 -11.65
N TYR A 149 5.49 -18.09 -10.98
CA TYR A 149 4.84 -16.82 -10.65
C TYR A 149 5.59 -16.03 -9.60
N THR A 150 6.20 -16.69 -8.63
CA THR A 150 7.04 -16.05 -7.63
C THR A 150 8.27 -15.41 -8.28
N ALA A 151 8.95 -16.12 -9.16
CA ALA A 151 10.09 -15.60 -9.91
C ALA A 151 9.69 -14.42 -10.81
N TYR A 152 8.57 -14.55 -11.52
CA TYR A 152 8.06 -13.48 -12.39
C TYR A 152 7.77 -12.19 -11.63
N ARG A 153 7.28 -12.27 -10.38
CA ARG A 153 6.95 -11.11 -9.57
C ARG A 153 8.12 -10.52 -8.81
N THR A 154 9.25 -11.22 -8.71
CA THR A 154 10.42 -10.74 -7.94
C THR A 154 10.90 -9.37 -8.41
N ASP A 155 10.94 -9.14 -9.71
CA ASP A 155 11.46 -7.92 -10.32
C ASP A 155 10.37 -6.86 -10.57
N ARG A 156 9.13 -7.13 -10.19
CA ARG A 156 8.04 -6.18 -10.40
C ARG A 156 7.84 -5.27 -9.19
N PRO A 157 7.64 -3.97 -9.41
CA PRO A 157 7.40 -3.04 -8.32
C PRO A 157 6.12 -3.41 -7.58
N VAL A 158 6.17 -3.33 -6.26
CA VAL A 158 4.97 -3.43 -5.42
C VAL A 158 4.19 -2.14 -5.58
N LEU A 159 2.90 -2.27 -5.90
CA LEU A 159 2.01 -1.11 -6.01
C LEU A 159 1.86 -0.44 -4.63
N ASN A 160 2.05 0.86 -4.59
CA ASN A 160 1.90 1.67 -3.40
C ASN A 160 1.25 3.02 -3.74
N MET A 161 0.97 3.84 -2.74
CA MET A 161 0.31 5.12 -2.90
C MET A 161 0.95 6.05 -3.95
N PHE A 162 2.26 5.94 -4.15
CA PHE A 162 3.04 6.83 -5.03
C PHE A 162 3.40 6.18 -6.36
N GLN A 163 3.33 4.87 -6.44
CA GLN A 163 3.74 4.11 -7.61
C GLN A 163 2.51 3.43 -8.20
N GLN A 164 1.94 4.04 -9.22
CA GLN A 164 0.74 3.58 -9.89
C GLN A 164 1.12 2.97 -11.24
N ASP A 165 1.57 1.72 -11.21
CA ASP A 165 1.68 0.92 -12.43
C ASP A 165 0.39 0.12 -12.60
N TRP A 166 -0.49 0.64 -13.43
CA TRP A 166 -1.79 0.03 -13.76
C TRP A 166 -1.66 -1.14 -14.73
N THR A 167 -0.49 -1.34 -15.29
CA THR A 167 -0.25 -2.48 -16.16
C THR A 167 -0.05 -3.73 -15.30
N LEU A 168 -0.91 -4.71 -15.51
CA LEU A 168 -0.87 -6.01 -14.84
C LEU A 168 -0.70 -7.14 -15.86
N PRO A 169 0.40 -7.13 -16.66
CA PRO A 169 0.59 -8.16 -17.65
C PRO A 169 0.79 -9.52 -16.96
N GLU A 170 0.15 -10.53 -17.50
CA GLU A 170 0.41 -11.91 -17.15
C GLU A 170 1.79 -12.37 -17.62
N VAL A 171 2.21 -13.52 -17.10
CA VAL A 171 3.43 -14.18 -17.56
C VAL A 171 3.31 -14.43 -19.07
N PRO A 172 4.29 -14.00 -19.88
CA PRO A 172 4.27 -14.24 -21.31
C PRO A 172 4.14 -15.73 -21.66
N ALA A 173 3.44 -16.03 -22.74
CA ALA A 173 3.14 -17.41 -23.12
C ALA A 173 4.40 -18.27 -23.36
N ASP A 174 5.50 -17.66 -23.78
CA ASP A 174 6.79 -18.31 -24.01
C ASP A 174 7.50 -18.76 -22.72
N GLN A 175 7.07 -18.26 -21.56
CA GLN A 175 7.54 -18.71 -20.24
C GLN A 175 6.92 -20.05 -19.80
N TYR A 176 5.82 -20.46 -20.43
CA TYR A 176 5.19 -21.75 -20.18
C TYR A 176 5.81 -22.82 -21.08
N SER A 177 6.89 -23.44 -20.61
CA SER A 177 7.54 -24.52 -21.35
C SER A 177 6.61 -25.73 -21.54
N ASP A 178 6.83 -26.51 -22.59
CA ASP A 178 6.05 -27.74 -22.83
C ASP A 178 6.17 -28.73 -21.66
N SER A 179 7.32 -28.77 -20.99
CA SER A 179 7.51 -29.58 -19.77
C SER A 179 6.61 -29.12 -18.64
N LEU A 180 6.61 -27.80 -18.33
CA LEU A 180 5.77 -27.25 -17.27
C LEU A 180 4.28 -27.55 -17.49
N ILE A 181 3.81 -27.42 -18.75
CA ILE A 181 2.43 -27.74 -19.10
C ILE A 181 2.13 -29.24 -19.01
N SER A 182 3.08 -30.09 -19.42
CA SER A 182 2.96 -31.54 -19.27
C SER A 182 2.90 -31.96 -17.80
N ASP A 183 3.76 -31.38 -16.98
CA ASP A 183 3.82 -31.66 -15.55
C ASP A 183 2.55 -31.16 -14.83
N ALA A 184 2.04 -29.98 -15.19
CA ALA A 184 0.77 -29.49 -14.68
C ALA A 184 -0.41 -30.42 -15.02
N LYS A 185 -0.48 -30.90 -16.27
CA LYS A 185 -1.51 -31.89 -16.69
C LYS A 185 -1.39 -33.21 -15.93
N SER A 186 -0.17 -33.63 -15.63
CA SER A 186 0.08 -34.86 -14.87
C SER A 186 -0.21 -34.69 -13.38
N PHE A 187 -0.12 -33.47 -12.86
CA PHE A 187 -0.35 -33.14 -11.46
C PHE A 187 -1.85 -33.16 -11.13
N SER A 188 -2.70 -32.52 -11.95
CA SER A 188 -4.15 -32.45 -11.70
C SER A 188 -4.91 -32.09 -12.99
N ASP A 189 -6.10 -32.67 -13.14
CA ASP A 189 -7.06 -32.29 -14.16
C ASP A 189 -7.84 -31.01 -13.79
N GLU A 190 -7.75 -30.57 -12.54
CA GLU A 190 -8.43 -29.39 -12.02
C GLU A 190 -7.49 -28.18 -11.97
N ALA A 191 -8.01 -27.06 -12.39
CA ALA A 191 -7.28 -25.79 -12.36
C ALA A 191 -8.08 -24.64 -11.81
N VAL A 192 -7.38 -23.76 -11.05
CA VAL A 192 -7.89 -22.46 -10.60
C VAL A 192 -7.10 -21.37 -11.34
N VAL A 193 -7.80 -20.44 -11.96
CA VAL A 193 -7.18 -19.28 -12.61
C VAL A 193 -7.45 -18.03 -11.78
N VAL A 194 -6.37 -17.41 -11.30
CA VAL A 194 -6.45 -16.18 -10.49
C VAL A 194 -6.16 -14.98 -11.38
N ILE A 195 -7.20 -14.20 -11.66
CA ILE A 195 -7.09 -13.01 -12.48
C ILE A 195 -7.05 -11.79 -11.56
N PRO A 196 -5.88 -11.14 -11.39
CA PRO A 196 -5.79 -9.93 -10.60
C PRO A 196 -6.48 -8.77 -11.33
N ARG A 197 -7.20 -7.96 -10.57
CA ARG A 197 -7.79 -6.71 -11.03
C ARG A 197 -7.41 -5.63 -10.03
N PHE A 198 -7.06 -4.47 -10.55
CA PHE A 198 -6.68 -3.34 -9.74
C PHE A 198 -7.60 -2.17 -10.05
N GLY A 199 -8.30 -1.71 -9.03
CA GLY A 199 -9.09 -0.49 -9.09
C GLY A 199 -8.62 0.50 -8.04
N GLY A 200 -8.84 1.78 -8.27
CA GLY A 200 -8.46 2.81 -7.32
C GLY A 200 -8.96 4.19 -7.70
N GLU A 201 -8.60 5.17 -6.89
CA GLU A 201 -8.98 6.55 -7.14
C GLU A 201 -8.43 7.02 -8.51
N ASN A 202 -9.30 7.58 -9.34
CA ASN A 202 -9.00 8.08 -10.70
C ASN A 202 -8.58 7.00 -11.73
N ALA A 203 -8.83 5.74 -11.47
CA ALA A 203 -8.59 4.70 -12.45
C ALA A 203 -9.81 3.78 -12.57
N ASP A 204 -10.21 3.54 -13.78
CA ASP A 204 -11.24 2.58 -14.16
C ASP A 204 -10.58 1.25 -14.56
N LEU A 205 -11.33 0.15 -14.43
CA LEU A 205 -10.89 -1.21 -14.76
C LEU A 205 -10.88 -1.45 -16.26
#